data_cf911d5f3d91eef051b481acfff54b57
#
_entry.id   cf911d5f3d91eef051b481acfff54b57
#
_cell.length_a   1.000
_cell.length_b   1.000
_cell.length_c   1.000
_cell.angle_alpha   90.00
_cell.angle_beta   90.00
_cell.angle_gamma   90.00
#
_symmetry.space_group_name_H-M   'P 1'
#
loop_
_entity.id
_entity.type
_entity.pdbx_description
1 polymer ?
#
loop_
_entity_poly.entity_id
_entity_poly.type
_entity_poly.pdbx_seq_one_letter_code
_entity_poly.pdbx_strand_id
1 'polypeptide(L)'
;DDVLLFLKDDFISDVVASSPELKLTRLNTLDKLSSKNYIVICNLMGYLMLLPNNKEFSQSKMLIKVGNNLPRKKLLDTLFEFGYNKDDLKTASGDFSVRGMIVDIYLINEKHPIRIEFDDDVVSTIRYFDENTQMTVNSIDEIILKPIMEINTNKTSSIYDYTNKATLVNVDLPQINASYK
;
A
#
# COMPACT_ATOMS: atom_id res chain seq x y z
N ASP A 1 -17.60 5.90 4.86
CA ASP A 1 -17.52 5.14 6.12
C ASP A 1 -16.42 5.72 6.98
N ASP A 2 -16.72 5.96 8.26
CA ASP A 2 -15.79 6.58 9.22
C ASP A 2 -15.15 5.54 10.15
N VAL A 3 -15.28 4.25 9.81
CA VAL A 3 -14.72 3.12 10.56
C VAL A 3 -13.67 2.43 9.71
N LEU A 4 -12.49 2.22 10.31
CA LEU A 4 -11.37 1.51 9.71
C LEU A 4 -11.00 0.29 10.55
N LEU A 5 -10.55 -0.78 9.90
CA LEU A 5 -10.08 -1.99 10.55
C LEU A 5 -8.55 -2.05 10.52
N PHE A 6 -7.95 -2.37 11.67
CA PHE A 6 -6.52 -2.59 11.80
C PHE A 6 -6.27 -3.89 12.56
N LEU A 7 -6.33 -5.01 11.85
CA LEU A 7 -6.25 -6.33 12.42
C LEU A 7 -4.94 -7.02 12.05
N LYS A 8 -4.38 -7.78 12.97
CA LYS A 8 -3.26 -8.69 12.74
C LYS A 8 -3.68 -10.10 13.15
N ASP A 9 -3.24 -11.10 12.36
CA ASP A 9 -3.49 -12.51 12.69
C ASP A 9 -2.80 -12.90 13.98
N ASP A 10 -3.46 -13.72 14.81
CA ASP A 10 -2.96 -14.19 16.10
C ASP A 10 -1.99 -15.39 15.99
N PHE A 11 -1.56 -15.73 14.77
CA PHE A 11 -0.68 -16.88 14.56
C PHE A 11 0.76 -16.59 14.99
N ILE A 12 1.21 -17.41 15.95
CA ILE A 12 2.55 -17.33 16.58
C ILE A 12 3.67 -17.84 15.67
N SER A 13 3.36 -18.45 14.52
CA SER A 13 4.39 -19.00 13.65
C SER A 13 4.63 -18.12 12.42
N ASP A 14 5.88 -17.73 12.21
CA ASP A 14 6.37 -17.06 10.98
C ASP A 14 6.19 -17.89 9.70
N VAL A 15 5.67 -19.12 9.82
CA VAL A 15 5.50 -20.08 8.74
C VAL A 15 4.13 -19.98 8.07
N VAL A 16 3.13 -19.42 8.72
CA VAL A 16 1.82 -19.18 8.10
C VAL A 16 1.82 -17.78 7.49
N ALA A 17 1.81 -17.73 6.17
CA ALA A 17 1.72 -16.46 5.45
C ALA A 17 0.52 -15.65 5.96
N SER A 18 0.78 -14.51 6.59
CA SER A 18 -0.28 -13.59 7.00
C SER A 18 -1.12 -13.23 5.77
N SER A 19 -2.45 -13.22 5.93
CA SER A 19 -3.38 -12.92 4.83
C SER A 19 -2.94 -11.65 4.08
N PRO A 20 -2.70 -11.71 2.77
CA PRO A 20 -2.38 -10.53 1.97
C PRO A 20 -3.45 -9.42 2.12
N GLU A 21 -4.71 -9.82 2.26
CA GLU A 21 -5.86 -8.92 2.41
C GLU A 21 -5.78 -8.11 3.71
N LEU A 22 -5.38 -8.73 4.83
CA LEU A 22 -5.21 -8.02 6.10
C LEU A 22 -4.04 -7.05 6.06
N LYS A 23 -2.93 -7.41 5.39
CA LYS A 23 -1.81 -6.48 5.18
C LYS A 23 -2.25 -5.24 4.41
N LEU A 24 -2.99 -5.43 3.32
CA LEU A 24 -3.51 -4.34 2.52
C LEU A 24 -4.52 -3.47 3.28
N THR A 25 -5.42 -4.09 4.04
CA THR A 25 -6.37 -3.38 4.89
C THR A 25 -5.64 -2.50 5.90
N ARG A 26 -4.55 -2.98 6.52
CA ARG A 26 -3.71 -2.19 7.43
C ARG A 26 -3.03 -1.02 6.73
N LEU A 27 -2.41 -1.24 5.57
CA LEU A 27 -1.76 -0.18 4.80
C LEU A 27 -2.75 0.92 4.38
N ASN A 28 -3.93 0.52 3.92
CA ASN A 28 -5.02 1.45 3.59
C ASN A 28 -5.50 2.23 4.82
N THR A 29 -5.58 1.58 5.98
CA THR A 29 -5.93 2.24 7.24
C THR A 29 -4.89 3.29 7.61
N LEU A 30 -3.60 2.96 7.59
CA LEU A 30 -2.52 3.91 7.89
C LEU A 30 -2.53 5.11 6.93
N ASP A 31 -2.78 4.87 5.65
CA ASP A 31 -2.86 5.93 4.65
C ASP A 31 -4.03 6.90 4.91
N LYS A 32 -5.21 6.37 5.24
CA LYS A 32 -6.41 7.15 5.53
C LYS A 32 -6.29 7.96 6.81
N LEU A 33 -5.66 7.42 7.85
CA LEU A 33 -5.49 8.09 9.14
C LEU A 33 -4.77 9.44 9.04
N SER A 34 -4.00 9.67 7.99
CA SER A 34 -3.35 10.96 7.74
C SER A 34 -4.31 12.06 7.24
N SER A 35 -5.52 11.72 6.79
CA SER A 35 -6.42 12.65 6.08
C SER A 35 -7.54 13.23 6.95
N LYS A 36 -8.13 12.45 7.85
CA LYS A 36 -9.22 12.88 8.75
C LYS A 36 -9.33 11.97 9.98
N ASN A 37 -10.23 12.31 10.90
CA ASN A 37 -10.51 11.48 12.05
C ASN A 37 -11.39 10.28 11.68
N TYR A 38 -11.03 9.11 12.20
CA TYR A 38 -11.73 7.85 12.01
C TYR A 38 -11.91 7.12 13.34
N ILE A 39 -12.89 6.22 13.39
CA ILE A 39 -12.96 5.18 14.41
C ILE A 39 -12.11 4.02 13.91
N VAL A 40 -11.10 3.63 14.68
CA VAL A 40 -10.23 2.48 14.34
C VAL A 40 -10.56 1.32 15.25
N ILE A 41 -10.90 0.19 14.66
CA ILE A 41 -11.11 -1.07 15.37
C ILE A 41 -9.88 -1.93 15.15
N CYS A 42 -9.20 -2.31 16.23
CA CYS A 42 -8.04 -3.19 16.19
C CYS A 42 -8.17 -4.31 17.23
N ASN A 43 -7.56 -5.47 16.92
CA ASN A 43 -7.36 -6.50 17.93
C ASN A 43 -6.06 -6.22 18.70
N LEU A 44 -5.82 -6.96 19.80
CA LEU A 44 -4.64 -6.79 20.64
C LEU A 44 -3.34 -6.91 19.83
N MET A 45 -3.24 -7.87 18.94
CA MET A 45 -2.05 -8.07 18.10
C MET A 45 -1.81 -6.93 17.11
N GLY A 46 -2.88 -6.34 16.58
CA GLY A 46 -2.80 -5.13 15.75
C GLY A 46 -2.35 -3.91 16.57
N TYR A 47 -2.88 -3.75 17.78
CA TYR A 47 -2.50 -2.66 18.67
C TYR A 47 -1.04 -2.73 19.11
N LEU A 48 -0.51 -3.92 19.41
CA LEU A 48 0.88 -4.16 19.80
C LEU A 48 1.86 -4.22 18.63
N MET A 49 1.36 -4.19 17.41
CA MET A 49 2.20 -4.26 16.23
C MET A 49 3.08 -3.03 16.10
N LEU A 50 4.40 -3.26 15.94
CA LEU A 50 5.33 -2.19 15.63
C LEU A 50 5.26 -1.80 14.17
N LEU A 51 5.15 -0.50 13.91
CA LEU A 51 4.99 0.14 12.62
C LEU A 51 6.15 1.09 12.33
N PRO A 52 6.42 1.41 11.05
CA PRO A 52 7.27 2.54 10.68
C PRO A 52 6.74 3.82 11.34
N ASN A 53 7.57 4.82 11.54
CA ASN A 53 7.03 6.10 11.99
C ASN A 53 6.19 6.77 10.88
N ASN A 54 5.24 7.61 11.29
CA ASN A 54 4.28 8.22 10.37
C ASN A 54 4.95 9.05 9.27
N LYS A 55 6.09 9.69 9.54
CA LYS A 55 6.84 10.46 8.53
C LYS A 55 7.46 9.54 7.48
N GLU A 56 8.12 8.45 7.90
CA GLU A 56 8.70 7.47 6.98
C GLU A 56 7.62 6.82 6.12
N PHE A 57 6.49 6.44 6.72
CA PHE A 57 5.37 5.89 5.99
C PHE A 57 4.79 6.88 4.96
N SER A 58 4.65 8.15 5.32
CA SER A 58 4.13 9.18 4.42
C SER A 58 5.12 9.51 3.29
N GLN A 59 6.43 9.40 3.53
CA GLN A 59 7.47 9.62 2.53
C GLN A 59 7.66 8.42 1.59
N SER A 60 7.19 7.24 1.97
CA SER A 60 7.24 6.04 1.14
C SER A 60 6.17 6.02 0.05
N LYS A 61 5.98 7.13 -0.64
CA LYS A 61 5.08 7.30 -1.78
C LYS A 61 5.84 7.93 -2.92
N MET A 62 5.59 7.48 -4.14
CA MET A 62 6.19 8.07 -5.33
C MET A 62 5.10 8.78 -6.15
N LEU A 63 5.24 10.08 -6.33
CA LEU A 63 4.45 10.83 -7.30
C LEU A 63 5.06 10.65 -8.69
N ILE A 64 4.27 10.14 -9.62
CA ILE A 64 4.61 10.02 -11.02
C ILE A 64 3.72 10.99 -11.80
N LYS A 65 4.33 11.83 -12.63
CA LYS A 65 3.62 12.88 -13.37
C LYS A 65 4.09 12.93 -14.82
N VAL A 66 3.17 13.14 -15.73
CA VAL A 66 3.46 13.36 -17.15
C VAL A 66 4.40 14.56 -17.32
N GLY A 67 5.41 14.39 -18.14
CA GLY A 67 6.47 15.38 -18.38
C GLY A 67 7.62 15.37 -17.36
N ASN A 68 7.53 14.62 -16.27
CA ASN A 68 8.62 14.51 -15.33
C ASN A 68 9.73 13.60 -15.85
N ASN A 69 10.98 13.97 -15.57
CA ASN A 69 12.12 13.10 -15.77
C ASN A 69 12.14 12.07 -14.63
N LEU A 70 11.87 10.82 -14.98
CA LEU A 70 11.85 9.67 -14.09
C LEU A 70 12.55 8.51 -14.80
N PRO A 71 13.82 8.24 -14.54
CA PRO A 71 14.48 7.09 -15.11
C PRO A 71 13.67 5.81 -14.88
N ARG A 72 13.34 5.10 -15.97
CA ARG A 72 12.51 3.88 -15.88
C ARG A 72 13.06 2.89 -14.85
N LYS A 73 14.37 2.74 -14.77
CA LYS A 73 15.01 1.88 -13.76
C LYS A 73 14.58 2.29 -12.34
N LYS A 74 14.55 3.58 -12.03
CA LYS A 74 14.12 4.08 -10.72
C LYS A 74 12.67 3.68 -10.41
N LEU A 75 11.77 3.75 -11.39
CA LEU A 75 10.39 3.28 -11.22
C LEU A 75 10.37 1.77 -10.90
N LEU A 76 11.12 0.97 -11.65
CA LEU A 76 11.16 -0.49 -11.44
C LEU A 76 11.73 -0.86 -10.06
N ASP A 77 12.83 -0.23 -9.67
CA ASP A 77 13.43 -0.43 -8.35
C ASP A 77 12.43 -0.07 -7.24
N THR A 78 11.71 1.06 -7.39
CA THR A 78 10.66 1.46 -6.44
C THR A 78 9.49 0.48 -6.40
N LEU A 79 9.06 -0.07 -7.55
CA LEU A 79 8.00 -1.08 -7.58
C LEU A 79 8.40 -2.32 -6.76
N PHE A 80 9.62 -2.81 -6.92
CA PHE A 80 10.15 -3.92 -6.10
C PHE A 80 10.22 -3.55 -4.61
N GLU A 81 10.72 -2.37 -4.27
CA GLU A 81 10.77 -1.87 -2.88
C GLU A 81 9.39 -1.76 -2.27
N PHE A 82 8.38 -1.41 -3.06
CA PHE A 82 6.98 -1.29 -2.64
C PHE A 82 6.25 -2.64 -2.57
N GLY A 83 6.92 -3.74 -3.01
CA GLY A 83 6.40 -5.08 -2.92
C GLY A 83 5.62 -5.57 -4.13
N TYR A 84 5.61 -4.83 -5.23
CA TYR A 84 5.05 -5.30 -6.49
C TYR A 84 5.89 -6.42 -7.08
N ASN A 85 5.25 -7.41 -7.67
CA ASN A 85 5.94 -8.51 -8.34
C ASN A 85 6.00 -8.25 -9.84
N LYS A 86 7.14 -8.59 -10.45
CA LYS A 86 7.23 -8.56 -11.91
C LYS A 86 6.66 -9.87 -12.47
N ASP A 87 5.57 -9.76 -13.23
CA ASP A 87 5.01 -10.86 -13.99
C ASP A 87 4.61 -10.37 -15.39
N ASP A 88 5.19 -10.98 -16.42
CA ASP A 88 4.93 -10.61 -17.82
C ASP A 88 3.85 -11.52 -18.46
N LEU A 89 3.39 -12.57 -17.78
CA LEU A 89 2.48 -13.59 -18.31
C LEU A 89 1.09 -13.57 -17.67
N LYS A 90 1.04 -13.49 -16.35
CA LYS A 90 -0.20 -13.41 -15.58
C LYS A 90 -0.13 -12.18 -14.70
N THR A 91 -0.92 -11.20 -15.00
CA THR A 91 -0.98 -9.96 -14.24
C THR A 91 -2.16 -10.01 -13.27
N ALA A 92 -1.88 -9.82 -12.00
CA ALA A 92 -2.86 -9.71 -10.93
C ALA A 92 -2.64 -8.42 -10.15
N SER A 93 -3.57 -8.05 -9.29
CA SER A 93 -3.39 -6.91 -8.39
C SER A 93 -2.10 -7.08 -7.57
N GLY A 94 -1.23 -6.07 -7.61
CA GLY A 94 0.09 -6.11 -6.98
C GLY A 94 1.22 -6.53 -7.92
N ASP A 95 0.93 -6.79 -9.20
CA ASP A 95 1.96 -7.10 -10.20
C ASP A 95 2.26 -5.89 -11.09
N PHE A 96 3.38 -5.99 -11.80
CA PHE A 96 3.70 -5.10 -12.91
C PHE A 96 4.38 -5.86 -14.04
N SER A 97 4.22 -5.36 -15.26
CA SER A 97 4.90 -5.88 -16.44
C SER A 97 5.65 -4.79 -17.19
N VAL A 98 6.68 -5.19 -17.96
CA VAL A 98 7.53 -4.25 -18.69
C VAL A 98 7.65 -4.67 -20.13
N ARG A 99 7.30 -3.79 -21.07
CA ARG A 99 7.40 -4.02 -22.52
C ARG A 99 8.05 -2.82 -23.20
N GLY A 100 9.37 -2.91 -23.45
CA GLY A 100 10.10 -1.79 -24.04
C GLY A 100 10.04 -0.55 -23.15
N MET A 101 9.45 0.53 -23.64
CA MET A 101 9.28 1.79 -22.92
C MET A 101 7.94 1.90 -22.18
N ILE A 102 7.23 0.79 -22.01
CA ILE A 102 5.93 0.71 -21.35
C ILE A 102 6.07 -0.05 -20.04
N VAL A 103 5.47 0.47 -18.98
CA VAL A 103 5.32 -0.20 -17.69
C VAL A 103 3.83 -0.24 -17.36
N ASP A 104 3.28 -1.45 -17.26
CA ASP A 104 1.90 -1.69 -16.82
C ASP A 104 1.92 -2.07 -15.34
N ILE A 105 1.12 -1.39 -14.52
CA ILE A 105 1.06 -1.60 -13.07
C ILE A 105 -0.38 -1.94 -12.68
N TYR A 106 -0.56 -3.07 -12.01
CA TYR A 106 -1.83 -3.56 -11.52
C TYR A 106 -2.01 -3.14 -10.06
N LEU A 107 -2.53 -1.94 -9.87
CA LEU A 107 -2.73 -1.35 -8.56
C LEU A 107 -3.76 -2.14 -7.75
N ILE A 108 -3.53 -2.22 -6.45
CA ILE A 108 -4.46 -2.87 -5.54
C ILE A 108 -5.63 -1.93 -5.26
N ASN A 109 -6.84 -2.50 -5.26
CA ASN A 109 -8.13 -1.80 -5.10
C ASN A 109 -8.50 -0.86 -6.26
N GLU A 110 -7.77 -0.92 -7.39
CA GLU A 110 -8.17 -0.25 -8.62
C GLU A 110 -8.86 -1.23 -9.58
N LYS A 111 -9.86 -0.72 -10.29
CA LYS A 111 -10.64 -1.53 -11.25
C LYS A 111 -9.84 -1.84 -12.52
N HIS A 112 -8.98 -0.91 -12.90
CA HIS A 112 -8.20 -0.98 -14.13
C HIS A 112 -6.72 -0.78 -13.83
N PRO A 113 -5.83 -1.52 -14.51
CA PRO A 113 -4.40 -1.29 -14.41
C PRO A 113 -4.02 0.05 -15.05
N ILE A 114 -2.84 0.53 -14.69
CA ILE A 114 -2.26 1.76 -15.22
C ILE A 114 -1.14 1.40 -16.18
N ARG A 115 -1.11 2.09 -17.30
CA ARG A 115 -0.02 2.07 -18.28
C ARG A 115 0.73 3.38 -18.23
N ILE A 116 2.04 3.29 -18.02
CA ILE A 116 2.97 4.42 -18.07
C ILE A 116 3.86 4.22 -19.28
N GLU A 117 3.88 5.19 -20.18
CA GLU A 117 4.76 5.20 -21.34
C GLU A 117 5.87 6.22 -21.13
N PHE A 118 7.06 5.85 -21.57
CA PHE A 118 8.25 6.67 -21.47
C PHE A 118 8.76 7.07 -22.86
N ASP A 119 9.29 8.30 -22.94
CA ASP A 119 10.18 8.74 -24.00
C ASP A 119 11.54 8.96 -23.36
N ASP A 120 12.48 8.03 -23.58
CA ASP A 120 13.70 7.85 -22.79
C ASP A 120 13.40 7.79 -21.28
N ASP A 121 13.81 8.81 -20.54
CA ASP A 121 13.59 8.93 -19.09
C ASP A 121 12.43 9.89 -18.74
N VAL A 122 11.68 10.36 -19.73
CA VAL A 122 10.53 11.25 -19.50
C VAL A 122 9.24 10.46 -19.55
N VAL A 123 8.38 10.64 -18.55
CA VAL A 123 7.03 10.08 -18.54
C VAL A 123 6.19 10.79 -19.61
N SER A 124 5.88 10.11 -20.71
CA SER A 124 5.14 10.69 -21.83
C SER A 124 3.63 10.60 -21.65
N THR A 125 3.12 9.48 -21.13
CA THR A 125 1.69 9.31 -20.87
C THR A 125 1.45 8.45 -19.63
N ILE A 126 0.33 8.70 -18.96
CA ILE A 126 -0.21 7.85 -17.88
C ILE A 126 -1.69 7.62 -18.19
N ARG A 127 -2.13 6.35 -18.25
CA ARG A 127 -3.53 6.03 -18.52
C ARG A 127 -3.99 4.74 -17.85
N TYR A 128 -5.26 4.72 -17.47
CA TYR A 128 -5.95 3.47 -17.17
C TYR A 128 -6.31 2.75 -18.46
N PHE A 129 -6.19 1.44 -18.48
CA PHE A 129 -6.57 0.63 -19.63
C PHE A 129 -7.36 -0.61 -19.20
N ASP A 130 -8.18 -1.10 -20.10
CA ASP A 130 -8.88 -2.37 -19.93
C ASP A 130 -7.95 -3.52 -20.31
N GLU A 131 -7.71 -4.45 -19.38
CA GLU A 131 -6.74 -5.54 -19.57
C GLU A 131 -7.12 -6.53 -20.66
N ASN A 132 -8.43 -6.71 -20.93
CA ASN A 132 -8.92 -7.64 -21.93
C ASN A 132 -8.83 -7.06 -23.35
N THR A 133 -9.25 -5.81 -23.50
CA THR A 133 -9.27 -5.13 -24.81
C THR A 133 -8.02 -4.34 -25.11
N GLN A 134 -7.18 -4.07 -24.11
CA GLN A 134 -6.00 -3.20 -24.16
C GLN A 134 -6.31 -1.73 -24.50
N MET A 135 -7.58 -1.37 -24.52
CA MET A 135 -8.02 -0.02 -24.85
C MET A 135 -7.89 0.93 -23.66
N THR A 136 -7.57 2.19 -23.96
CA THR A 136 -7.54 3.26 -22.94
C THR A 136 -8.95 3.49 -22.39
N VAL A 137 -9.05 3.45 -21.06
CA VAL A 137 -10.28 3.80 -20.33
C VAL A 137 -10.27 5.28 -19.99
N ASN A 138 -9.17 5.79 -19.44
CA ASN A 138 -9.02 7.19 -19.04
C ASN A 138 -7.54 7.56 -19.00
N SER A 139 -7.21 8.79 -19.40
CA SER A 139 -5.86 9.37 -19.24
C SER A 139 -5.83 10.26 -18.02
N ILE A 140 -4.70 10.27 -17.34
CA ILE A 140 -4.45 11.08 -16.12
C ILE A 140 -3.10 11.76 -16.23
N ASP A 141 -2.95 12.90 -15.55
CA ASP A 141 -1.71 13.67 -15.59
C ASP A 141 -0.71 13.22 -14.52
N GLU A 142 -1.20 12.62 -13.43
CA GLU A 142 -0.35 12.18 -12.32
C GLU A 142 -0.99 11.02 -11.55
N ILE A 143 -0.12 10.25 -10.88
CA ILE A 143 -0.51 9.20 -9.95
C ILE A 143 0.46 9.12 -8.78
N ILE A 144 -0.07 8.74 -7.62
CA ILE A 144 0.73 8.42 -6.43
C ILE A 144 0.82 6.90 -6.30
N LEU A 145 2.02 6.37 -6.57
CA LEU A 145 2.34 4.97 -6.31
C LEU A 145 2.59 4.76 -4.82
N LYS A 146 1.95 3.75 -4.25
CA LYS A 146 2.02 3.42 -2.82
C LYS A 146 2.57 2.02 -2.62
N PRO A 147 3.25 1.75 -1.49
CA PRO A 147 3.64 0.40 -1.11
C PRO A 147 2.42 -0.50 -0.93
N ILE A 148 2.59 -1.77 -1.31
CA ILE A 148 1.60 -2.84 -1.11
C ILE A 148 2.05 -3.87 -0.09
N MET A 149 3.24 -3.71 0.44
CA MET A 149 3.77 -4.47 1.57
C MET A 149 4.25 -3.53 2.68
N GLU A 150 4.35 -4.05 3.88
CA GLU A 150 4.95 -3.33 5.00
C GLU A 150 6.43 -3.06 4.71
N ILE A 151 6.78 -1.77 4.64
CA ILE A 151 8.15 -1.35 4.32
C ILE A 151 9.09 -1.78 5.44
N ASN A 152 10.25 -2.29 5.04
CA ASN A 152 11.25 -2.81 5.96
C ASN A 152 12.10 -1.65 6.54
N THR A 153 11.46 -0.78 7.32
CA THR A 153 12.08 0.35 8.01
C THR A 153 12.14 0.11 9.53
N ASN A 154 12.79 1.00 10.26
CA ASN A 154 12.79 0.97 11.73
C ASN A 154 11.36 1.10 12.26
N LYS A 155 10.82 -0.01 12.77
CA LYS A 155 9.47 -0.08 13.32
C LYS A 155 9.50 0.36 14.77
N THR A 156 9.18 1.61 15.05
CA THR A 156 9.25 2.22 16.39
C THR A 156 7.92 2.79 16.86
N SER A 157 6.91 2.83 15.99
CA SER A 157 5.59 3.38 16.29
C SER A 157 4.53 2.29 16.43
N SER A 158 3.44 2.61 17.08
CA SER A 158 2.22 1.80 17.18
C SER A 158 1.11 2.43 16.34
N ILE A 159 -0.02 1.75 16.19
CA ILE A 159 -1.21 2.34 15.56
C ILE A 159 -1.68 3.60 16.29
N TYR A 160 -1.47 3.67 17.61
CA TYR A 160 -1.84 4.85 18.40
C TYR A 160 -1.07 6.12 17.99
N ASP A 161 0.19 5.98 17.58
CA ASP A 161 1.02 7.10 17.12
C ASP A 161 0.55 7.68 15.76
N TYR A 162 -0.21 6.90 15.00
CA TYR A 162 -0.86 7.35 13.76
C TYR A 162 -2.19 8.07 14.01
N THR A 163 -2.76 7.88 15.20
CA THR A 163 -4.02 8.55 15.58
C THR A 163 -3.69 9.82 16.37
N ASN A 164 -4.04 10.96 15.85
CA ASN A 164 -3.74 12.25 16.50
C ASN A 164 -4.55 12.40 17.81
N LYS A 165 -3.98 11.95 18.94
CA LYS A 165 -4.58 12.01 20.28
C LYS A 165 -5.96 11.31 20.38
N ALA A 166 -6.10 10.13 19.82
CA ALA A 166 -7.32 9.35 19.92
C ALA A 166 -7.64 8.95 21.36
N THR A 167 -8.91 8.82 21.67
CA THR A 167 -9.35 8.17 22.90
C THR A 167 -9.31 6.66 22.69
N LEU A 168 -8.60 5.95 23.57
CA LEU A 168 -8.55 4.49 23.57
C LEU A 168 -9.74 3.94 24.36
N VAL A 169 -10.56 3.11 23.72
CA VAL A 169 -11.66 2.38 24.34
C VAL A 169 -11.34 0.89 24.31
N ASN A 170 -11.13 0.30 25.50
CA ASN A 170 -10.91 -1.13 25.62
C ASN A 170 -12.25 -1.86 25.80
N VAL A 171 -12.49 -2.85 24.97
CA VAL A 171 -13.61 -3.76 25.08
C VAL A 171 -13.07 -5.07 25.66
N ASP A 172 -13.69 -5.58 26.74
CA ASP A 172 -13.29 -6.80 27.42
C ASP A 172 -11.85 -6.78 27.96
N LEU A 173 -11.53 -5.80 28.79
CA LEU A 173 -10.23 -5.64 29.42
C LEU A 173 -9.71 -6.91 30.18
N PRO A 174 -10.56 -7.70 30.88
CA PRO A 174 -10.14 -8.95 31.50
C PRO A 174 -9.56 -9.96 30.50
N GLN A 175 -10.19 -10.13 29.33
CA GLN A 175 -9.71 -11.03 28.28
C GLN A 175 -8.39 -10.52 27.67
N ILE A 176 -8.28 -9.22 27.42
CA ILE A 176 -7.06 -8.59 26.96
C ILE A 176 -5.90 -8.87 27.92
N ASN A 177 -6.11 -8.67 29.22
CA ASN A 177 -5.10 -8.93 30.25
C ASN A 177 -4.71 -10.42 30.37
N ALA A 178 -5.66 -11.33 30.12
CA ALA A 178 -5.37 -12.77 30.10
C ALA A 178 -4.54 -13.18 28.89
N SER A 179 -4.73 -12.54 27.74
CA SER A 179 -4.00 -12.81 26.49
C SER A 179 -2.59 -12.20 26.47
N TYR A 180 -2.27 -11.27 27.40
CA TYR A 180 -0.97 -10.61 27.49
C TYR A 180 0.06 -11.38 28.32
N LYS A 181 -0.33 -12.47 28.99
CA LYS A 181 0.55 -13.36 29.77
C LYS A 181 1.17 -14.45 28.91
#